data_347aad7ccbc613b870b3f846a6580b48
#
_entry.id   347aad7ccbc613b870b3f846a6580b48
#
_cell.length_a   1.000
_cell.length_b   1.000
_cell.length_c   1.000
_cell.angle_alpha   90.00
_cell.angle_beta   90.00
_cell.angle_gamma   90.00
#
_symmetry.space_group_name_H-M   'P 1'
#
loop_
_entity.id
_entity.type
_entity.pdbx_description
1 polymer ?
#
loop_
_entity_poly.entity_id
_entity_poly.type
_entity_poly.pdbx_seq_one_letter_code
_entity_poly.pdbx_strand_id
1 'polypeptide(L)'
;RILKDFLWEPKEGLNILVGANSAGKSTVLDAIELVTRGSIRGQSARRSLAPDWFNKDSVDGFFRELDGPLASENIPEIKIVAVFSKDLHLAKITGANDPDKKLQDAPGIFITYTVPSDLLPQFLEECRSIKEAGGPFVLPIDYYNCSWRIFQGDPIVRRPEGVSCTRIDSAPEPRSRAVDAYAKSYVSEELDDNKMREVSSQFRRVSARVDREILSDITVNCSGRGSLGLQMDKSPRTDWTNSIVLHRDGLPLYALGSAEQTLTKCAVSLENAASESILLIEEPECHLSYSWLNDLVGIIADTASENRQIFVTTHSPFVLNRLGLNNLSVIAEGNSPRRISDLSENTIRYFKRLSGYDTLRIVLADRAVLVEGPTDELVFDWAFRKERGKLPHEDGIDVIECGTSHKRLLELAAVLEKGGIVALRDNDGDDPGRWTELARPFLSNTRAFFCGSLEKGKTIEPQMIEANKDRLEMLASIVKRHGNSADNLEEFMTKNKTEWALRLLEADRSVSEILDAPSYILNAINFIDPASESAENE
;
A
#
# COMPACT_ATOMS: atom_id res chain seq x y z
N ARG A 1 -7.86 12.19 2.98
CA ARG A 1 -6.72 11.48 2.35
C ARG A 1 -5.41 12.19 2.67
N ILE A 2 -4.26 11.54 2.40
CA ILE A 2 -2.93 12.08 2.74
C ILE A 2 -2.15 12.61 1.53
N LEU A 3 -2.51 12.27 0.29
CA LEU A 3 -1.79 12.72 -0.89
C LEU A 3 -2.01 14.22 -1.12
N LYS A 4 -0.89 14.95 -1.33
CA LYS A 4 -0.85 16.37 -1.66
C LYS A 4 0.32 16.59 -2.62
N ASP A 5 0.09 17.36 -3.70
CA ASP A 5 1.12 17.67 -4.71
C ASP A 5 1.88 16.43 -5.23
N PHE A 6 1.14 15.34 -5.48
CA PHE A 6 1.67 14.04 -5.83
C PHE A 6 1.96 13.95 -7.32
N LEU A 7 3.20 13.64 -7.68
CA LEU A 7 3.62 13.38 -9.05
C LEU A 7 4.22 11.97 -9.15
N TRP A 8 3.77 11.20 -10.13
CA TRP A 8 4.31 9.90 -10.45
C TRP A 8 4.44 9.71 -11.96
N GLU A 9 5.60 9.24 -12.40
CA GLU A 9 5.85 8.85 -13.78
C GLU A 9 5.98 7.32 -13.84
N PRO A 10 4.89 6.59 -14.13
CA PRO A 10 4.96 5.14 -14.27
C PRO A 10 5.87 4.71 -15.43
N LYS A 11 6.43 3.51 -15.32
CA LYS A 11 7.14 2.86 -16.44
C LYS A 11 6.15 2.15 -17.34
N GLU A 12 6.59 1.85 -18.56
CA GLU A 12 5.87 0.94 -19.44
C GLU A 12 5.74 -0.45 -18.81
N GLY A 13 4.64 -1.14 -19.09
CA GLY A 13 4.38 -2.47 -18.57
C GLY A 13 4.04 -2.48 -17.09
N LEU A 14 4.86 -3.15 -16.30
CA LEU A 14 4.59 -3.41 -14.87
C LEU A 14 5.08 -2.28 -13.96
N ASN A 15 4.23 -1.85 -13.04
CA ASN A 15 4.54 -0.89 -11.99
C ASN A 15 4.08 -1.43 -10.64
N ILE A 16 5.00 -1.52 -9.69
CA ILE A 16 4.73 -2.02 -8.34
C ILE A 16 4.82 -0.85 -7.38
N LEU A 17 3.78 -0.62 -6.60
CA LEU A 17 3.69 0.45 -5.63
C LEU A 17 3.65 -0.10 -4.22
N VAL A 18 4.65 0.23 -3.42
CA VAL A 18 4.76 -0.18 -2.03
C VAL A 18 4.88 1.02 -1.09
N GLY A 19 4.65 0.81 0.17
CA GLY A 19 4.74 1.81 1.23
C GLY A 19 4.09 1.31 2.50
N ALA A 20 4.26 2.02 3.59
CA ALA A 20 3.61 1.73 4.86
C ALA A 20 2.07 1.66 4.73
N ASN A 21 1.42 1.09 5.75
CA ASN A 21 -0.03 1.16 5.85
C ASN A 21 -0.46 2.63 5.85
N SER A 22 -1.53 2.93 5.13
CA SER A 22 -2.03 4.31 4.97
C SER A 22 -1.13 5.28 4.19
N ALA A 23 -0.02 4.85 3.56
CA ALA A 23 0.84 5.72 2.74
C ALA A 23 0.15 6.31 1.49
N GLY A 24 -1.06 5.84 1.15
CA GLY A 24 -1.83 6.36 0.02
C GLY A 24 -1.83 5.47 -1.23
N LYS A 25 -1.34 4.22 -1.17
CA LYS A 25 -1.30 3.29 -2.30
C LYS A 25 -2.66 3.10 -2.97
N SER A 26 -3.70 2.76 -2.19
CA SER A 26 -5.08 2.61 -2.70
C SER A 26 -5.61 3.93 -3.25
N THR A 27 -5.20 5.07 -2.69
CA THR A 27 -5.57 6.40 -3.19
C THR A 27 -5.00 6.66 -4.59
N VAL A 28 -3.78 6.19 -4.87
CA VAL A 28 -3.18 6.29 -6.22
C VAL A 28 -3.97 5.43 -7.21
N LEU A 29 -4.31 4.19 -6.87
CA LEU A 29 -5.15 3.34 -7.73
C LEU A 29 -6.54 3.96 -7.95
N ASP A 30 -7.15 4.49 -6.88
CA ASP A 30 -8.42 5.22 -6.95
C ASP A 30 -8.32 6.42 -7.93
N ALA A 31 -7.23 7.18 -7.88
CA ALA A 31 -6.99 8.33 -8.76
C ALA A 31 -6.84 7.90 -10.23
N ILE A 32 -6.07 6.84 -10.51
CA ILE A 32 -5.91 6.29 -11.87
C ILE A 32 -7.27 5.81 -12.39
N GLU A 33 -8.02 5.04 -11.62
CA GLU A 33 -9.35 4.56 -12.01
C GLU A 33 -10.29 5.75 -12.28
N LEU A 34 -10.32 6.73 -11.39
CA LEU A 34 -11.20 7.87 -11.47
C LEU A 34 -10.96 8.71 -12.72
N VAL A 35 -9.69 9.05 -13.02
CA VAL A 35 -9.35 9.90 -14.16
C VAL A 35 -9.53 9.16 -15.51
N THR A 36 -9.28 7.85 -15.56
CA THR A 36 -9.36 7.06 -16.80
C THR A 36 -10.77 6.57 -17.11
N ARG A 37 -11.58 6.26 -16.10
CA ARG A 37 -12.94 5.72 -16.24
C ARG A 37 -14.05 6.72 -15.99
N GLY A 38 -13.78 7.84 -15.30
CA GLY A 38 -14.82 8.72 -14.78
C GLY A 38 -15.70 8.05 -13.71
N SER A 39 -15.19 6.99 -13.08
CA SER A 39 -15.87 6.25 -12.01
C SER A 39 -14.85 5.61 -11.09
N ILE A 40 -15.24 5.35 -9.86
CA ILE A 40 -14.45 4.65 -8.85
C ILE A 40 -15.29 3.55 -8.21
N ARG A 41 -14.77 2.33 -8.17
CA ARG A 41 -15.48 1.15 -7.60
C ARG A 41 -16.93 1.03 -8.09
N GLY A 42 -17.14 1.29 -9.39
CA GLY A 42 -18.46 1.22 -10.05
C GLY A 42 -19.41 2.40 -9.79
N GLN A 43 -18.97 3.43 -9.05
CA GLN A 43 -19.74 4.66 -8.84
C GLN A 43 -19.23 5.79 -9.74
N SER A 44 -20.14 6.51 -10.40
CA SER A 44 -19.79 7.66 -11.25
C SER A 44 -19.06 8.74 -10.44
N ALA A 45 -18.00 9.32 -11.01
CA ALA A 45 -17.23 10.41 -10.45
C ALA A 45 -18.08 11.56 -9.90
N ARG A 46 -19.17 11.91 -10.60
CA ARG A 46 -20.09 12.99 -10.19
C ARG A 46 -20.88 12.69 -8.91
N ARG A 47 -21.00 11.41 -8.52
CA ARG A 47 -21.81 10.97 -7.37
C ARG A 47 -21.01 10.34 -6.25
N SER A 48 -19.73 10.13 -6.47
CA SER A 48 -18.86 9.39 -5.54
C SER A 48 -18.02 10.31 -4.65
N LEU A 49 -18.06 11.63 -4.87
CA LEU A 49 -17.30 12.56 -4.02
C LEU A 49 -17.73 12.42 -2.56
N ALA A 50 -16.74 12.33 -1.69
CA ALA A 50 -16.94 12.27 -0.25
C ALA A 50 -15.95 13.21 0.46
N PRO A 51 -16.29 13.76 1.64
CA PRO A 51 -15.42 14.72 2.34
C PRO A 51 -14.04 14.16 2.66
N ASP A 52 -13.93 12.85 2.91
CA ASP A 52 -12.69 12.14 3.20
C ASP A 52 -11.75 11.97 1.99
N TRP A 53 -12.18 12.36 0.78
CA TRP A 53 -11.31 12.37 -0.40
C TRP A 53 -10.31 13.53 -0.38
N PHE A 54 -10.64 14.62 0.28
CA PHE A 54 -9.76 15.77 0.40
C PHE A 54 -8.57 15.49 1.33
N ASN A 55 -7.45 16.16 1.08
CA ASN A 55 -6.31 16.10 1.98
C ASN A 55 -6.65 16.76 3.32
N LYS A 56 -6.43 16.03 4.41
CA LYS A 56 -6.83 16.48 5.77
C LYS A 56 -6.15 17.78 6.15
N ASP A 57 -4.84 17.90 5.92
CA ASP A 57 -4.09 19.10 6.31
C ASP A 57 -4.52 20.33 5.51
N SER A 58 -4.88 20.12 4.22
CA SER A 58 -5.42 21.18 3.38
C SER A 58 -6.80 21.65 3.88
N VAL A 59 -7.65 20.71 4.32
CA VAL A 59 -8.96 21.05 4.91
C VAL A 59 -8.79 21.78 6.24
N ASP A 60 -7.97 21.25 7.14
CA ASP A 60 -7.71 21.85 8.45
C ASP A 60 -7.07 23.25 8.31
N GLY A 61 -6.14 23.42 7.37
CA GLY A 61 -5.52 24.70 7.03
C GLY A 61 -6.54 25.71 6.53
N PHE A 62 -7.40 25.32 5.59
CA PHE A 62 -8.47 26.16 5.07
C PHE A 62 -9.40 26.67 6.16
N PHE A 63 -9.88 25.80 7.05
CA PHE A 63 -10.77 26.20 8.15
C PHE A 63 -10.07 27.10 9.17
N ARG A 64 -8.77 26.96 9.41
CA ARG A 64 -8.00 27.87 10.28
C ARG A 64 -7.94 29.29 9.70
N GLU A 65 -7.73 29.41 8.39
CA GLU A 65 -7.55 30.66 7.66
C GLU A 65 -8.87 31.29 7.17
N LEU A 66 -10.00 30.66 7.41
CA LEU A 66 -11.32 31.03 6.86
C LEU A 66 -11.77 32.47 7.20
N ASP A 67 -11.32 33.03 8.33
CA ASP A 67 -11.67 34.38 8.78
C ASP A 67 -10.73 35.47 8.22
N GLY A 68 -9.65 35.05 7.52
CA GLY A 68 -8.69 35.94 6.88
C GLY A 68 -9.09 36.34 5.45
N PRO A 69 -8.29 37.20 4.78
CA PRO A 69 -8.48 37.48 3.37
C PRO A 69 -8.13 36.22 2.55
N LEU A 70 -9.13 35.37 2.32
CA LEU A 70 -9.00 34.16 1.53
C LEU A 70 -8.83 34.52 0.06
N ALA A 71 -7.67 34.19 -0.49
CA ALA A 71 -7.55 34.03 -1.93
C ALA A 71 -8.34 32.80 -2.36
N SER A 72 -8.96 32.84 -3.54
CA SER A 72 -9.68 31.70 -4.15
C SER A 72 -8.81 30.44 -4.28
N GLU A 73 -7.49 30.59 -4.25
CA GLU A 73 -6.47 29.55 -4.33
C GLU A 73 -6.36 28.68 -3.06
N ASN A 74 -6.91 29.16 -1.91
CA ASN A 74 -6.83 28.45 -0.63
C ASN A 74 -7.99 27.46 -0.42
N ILE A 75 -8.97 27.40 -1.33
CA ILE A 75 -10.08 26.47 -1.23
C ILE A 75 -9.59 25.07 -1.58
N PRO A 76 -9.82 24.07 -0.71
CA PRO A 76 -9.44 22.70 -1.02
C PRO A 76 -10.08 22.22 -2.33
N GLU A 77 -9.27 21.74 -3.25
CA GLU A 77 -9.72 21.16 -4.52
C GLU A 77 -9.10 19.78 -4.72
N ILE A 78 -9.72 18.97 -5.57
CA ILE A 78 -9.13 17.74 -6.07
C ILE A 78 -8.86 17.93 -7.55
N LYS A 79 -7.61 17.74 -7.95
CA LYS A 79 -7.19 17.76 -9.35
C LYS A 79 -6.35 16.52 -9.65
N ILE A 80 -6.78 15.72 -10.61
CA ILE A 80 -6.09 14.52 -11.06
C ILE A 80 -5.86 14.65 -12.56
N VAL A 81 -4.61 14.53 -12.97
CA VAL A 81 -4.19 14.65 -14.36
C VAL A 81 -3.48 13.36 -14.77
N ALA A 82 -3.90 12.76 -15.88
CA ALA A 82 -3.23 11.63 -16.51
C ALA A 82 -2.72 12.03 -17.88
N VAL A 83 -1.41 11.90 -18.07
CA VAL A 83 -0.73 12.14 -19.35
C VAL A 83 -0.31 10.80 -19.93
N PHE A 84 -0.62 10.58 -21.20
CA PHE A 84 -0.29 9.33 -21.90
C PHE A 84 0.95 9.48 -22.79
N SER A 85 1.60 8.38 -23.11
CA SER A 85 2.71 8.38 -24.08
C SER A 85 2.25 8.88 -25.44
N LYS A 86 3.10 9.63 -26.12
CA LYS A 86 2.83 10.12 -27.49
C LYS A 86 2.81 9.01 -28.53
N ASP A 87 3.35 7.85 -28.23
CA ASP A 87 3.40 6.69 -29.12
C ASP A 87 2.05 5.99 -29.25
N LEU A 88 1.15 6.20 -28.29
CA LEU A 88 -0.24 5.78 -28.40
C LEU A 88 -0.97 6.75 -29.34
N HIS A 89 -1.60 6.23 -30.39
CA HIS A 89 -2.38 7.02 -31.36
C HIS A 89 -3.66 7.64 -30.75
N LEU A 90 -3.49 8.43 -29.69
CA LEU A 90 -4.55 9.08 -28.93
C LEU A 90 -4.82 10.51 -29.43
N ALA A 91 -4.87 10.70 -30.76
CA ALA A 91 -5.06 12.02 -31.37
C ALA A 91 -6.31 12.76 -30.84
N LYS A 92 -7.36 12.03 -30.51
CA LYS A 92 -8.63 12.61 -30.01
C LYS A 92 -8.51 13.24 -28.61
N ILE A 93 -7.50 12.89 -27.82
CA ILE A 93 -7.30 13.42 -26.47
C ILE A 93 -6.04 14.29 -26.36
N THR A 94 -5.35 14.53 -27.50
CA THR A 94 -4.16 15.37 -27.55
C THR A 94 -4.57 16.83 -27.65
N GLY A 95 -3.98 17.70 -26.81
CA GLY A 95 -4.28 19.12 -26.80
C GLY A 95 -3.35 19.90 -25.85
N ALA A 96 -3.61 21.20 -25.76
CA ALA A 96 -2.81 22.15 -24.98
C ALA A 96 -3.48 22.59 -23.67
N ASN A 97 -4.64 22.02 -23.32
CA ASN A 97 -5.39 22.40 -22.11
C ASN A 97 -4.97 21.58 -20.88
N ASP A 98 -3.67 21.34 -20.72
CA ASP A 98 -3.12 20.87 -19.47
C ASP A 98 -3.49 21.85 -18.34
N PRO A 99 -4.17 21.41 -17.27
CA PRO A 99 -4.55 22.29 -16.15
C PRO A 99 -3.37 22.98 -15.47
N ASP A 100 -2.18 22.35 -15.52
CA ASP A 100 -0.95 22.91 -14.95
C ASP A 100 -0.16 23.76 -15.95
N LYS A 101 -0.61 23.85 -17.23
CA LYS A 101 0.01 24.61 -18.32
C LYS A 101 1.49 24.27 -18.59
N LYS A 102 1.92 23.05 -18.18
CA LYS A 102 3.30 22.58 -18.34
C LYS A 102 3.55 21.87 -19.66
N LEU A 103 2.51 21.27 -20.24
CA LEU A 103 2.59 20.45 -21.45
C LEU A 103 1.81 21.10 -22.59
N GLN A 104 2.43 21.14 -23.77
CA GLN A 104 1.78 21.53 -25.03
C GLN A 104 1.72 20.31 -25.94
N ASP A 105 0.56 20.10 -26.59
CA ASP A 105 0.33 19.01 -27.54
C ASP A 105 0.62 17.61 -26.96
N ALA A 106 0.15 17.36 -25.76
CA ALA A 106 0.21 16.06 -25.11
C ALA A 106 -1.14 15.35 -25.08
N PRO A 107 -1.18 14.02 -25.21
CA PRO A 107 -2.43 13.26 -24.97
C PRO A 107 -2.68 13.19 -23.46
N GLY A 108 -3.81 13.71 -23.02
CA GLY A 108 -4.11 13.75 -21.60
C GLY A 108 -5.60 13.89 -21.27
N ILE A 109 -5.90 13.47 -20.06
CA ILE A 109 -7.22 13.52 -19.44
C ILE A 109 -7.07 14.08 -18.04
N PHE A 110 -8.00 14.92 -17.61
CA PHE A 110 -8.02 15.39 -16.23
C PHE A 110 -9.43 15.40 -15.64
N ILE A 111 -9.49 15.26 -14.34
CA ILE A 111 -10.70 15.41 -13.55
C ILE A 111 -10.44 16.39 -12.41
N THR A 112 -11.38 17.31 -12.22
CA THR A 112 -11.32 18.29 -11.13
C THR A 112 -12.62 18.32 -10.35
N TYR A 113 -12.49 18.56 -9.05
CA TYR A 113 -13.61 18.89 -8.16
C TYR A 113 -13.32 20.25 -7.56
N THR A 114 -14.10 21.23 -7.95
CA THR A 114 -13.92 22.64 -7.56
C THR A 114 -15.26 23.28 -7.23
N VAL A 115 -15.24 24.30 -6.38
CA VAL A 115 -16.42 25.12 -6.11
C VAL A 115 -16.56 26.17 -7.22
N PRO A 116 -17.68 26.23 -7.96
CA PRO A 116 -17.92 27.27 -8.96
C PRO A 116 -17.97 28.67 -8.33
N SER A 117 -17.52 29.67 -9.08
CA SER A 117 -17.45 31.04 -8.58
C SER A 117 -18.79 31.65 -8.17
N ASP A 118 -19.88 31.22 -8.78
CA ASP A 118 -21.25 31.63 -8.46
C ASP A 118 -21.78 31.03 -7.16
N LEU A 119 -21.27 29.86 -6.75
CA LEU A 119 -21.62 29.20 -5.50
C LEU A 119 -20.65 29.54 -4.35
N LEU A 120 -19.55 30.21 -4.64
CA LEU A 120 -18.49 30.49 -3.68
C LEU A 120 -18.97 31.25 -2.43
N PRO A 121 -19.82 32.31 -2.54
CA PRO A 121 -20.31 33.01 -1.35
C PRO A 121 -21.09 32.11 -0.39
N GLN A 122 -21.99 31.27 -0.93
CA GLN A 122 -22.79 30.33 -0.14
C GLN A 122 -21.92 29.25 0.50
N PHE A 123 -20.94 28.71 -0.25
CA PHE A 123 -19.97 27.75 0.26
C PHE A 123 -19.19 28.31 1.47
N LEU A 124 -18.68 29.53 1.37
CA LEU A 124 -17.94 30.18 2.45
C LEU A 124 -18.80 30.46 3.67
N GLU A 125 -20.07 30.84 3.48
CA GLU A 125 -21.04 31.04 4.56
C GLU A 125 -21.30 29.73 5.31
N GLU A 126 -21.53 28.64 4.59
CA GLU A 126 -21.71 27.30 5.17
C GLU A 126 -20.47 26.85 5.95
N CYS A 127 -19.28 27.05 5.39
CA CYS A 127 -18.01 26.73 6.08
C CYS A 127 -17.83 27.52 7.38
N ARG A 128 -18.23 28.81 7.42
CA ARG A 128 -18.21 29.60 8.67
C ARG A 128 -19.18 29.04 9.69
N SER A 129 -20.39 28.68 9.28
CA SER A 129 -21.37 28.05 10.15
C SER A 129 -20.85 26.74 10.75
N ILE A 130 -20.19 25.90 9.95
CA ILE A 130 -19.55 24.66 10.41
C ILE A 130 -18.45 24.96 11.45
N LYS A 131 -17.62 25.99 11.19
CA LYS A 131 -16.55 26.40 12.11
C LYS A 131 -17.11 26.91 13.44
N GLU A 132 -18.16 27.75 13.41
CA GLU A 132 -18.82 28.31 14.59
C GLU A 132 -19.54 27.25 15.43
N ALA A 133 -20.10 26.22 14.78
CA ALA A 133 -20.76 25.11 15.45
C ALA A 133 -19.82 24.26 16.31
N GLY A 134 -18.51 24.30 16.03
CA GLY A 134 -17.50 23.48 16.70
C GLY A 134 -17.58 22.02 16.27
N GLY A 135 -16.47 21.28 16.41
CA GLY A 135 -16.39 19.87 16.04
C GLY A 135 -15.39 19.61 14.91
N PRO A 136 -15.41 18.41 14.33
CA PRO A 136 -14.52 18.09 13.22
C PRO A 136 -14.88 18.89 11.98
N PHE A 137 -13.87 19.43 11.29
CA PHE A 137 -14.06 20.17 10.06
C PHE A 137 -14.44 19.23 8.91
N VAL A 138 -15.62 19.44 8.34
CA VAL A 138 -16.14 18.67 7.20
C VAL A 138 -16.49 19.62 6.08
N LEU A 139 -15.90 19.42 4.89
CA LEU A 139 -16.23 20.24 3.73
C LEU A 139 -17.66 19.97 3.23
N PRO A 140 -18.46 21.01 2.94
CA PRO A 140 -19.77 20.87 2.34
C PRO A 140 -19.63 20.53 0.85
N ILE A 141 -19.48 19.24 0.56
CA ILE A 141 -19.17 18.71 -0.80
C ILE A 141 -20.29 18.95 -1.82
N ASP A 142 -21.49 19.27 -1.39
CA ASP A 142 -22.65 19.54 -2.24
C ASP A 142 -22.44 20.77 -3.15
N TYR A 143 -21.51 21.65 -2.78
CA TYR A 143 -21.14 22.83 -3.58
C TYR A 143 -20.08 22.52 -4.66
N TYR A 144 -19.50 21.33 -4.65
CA TYR A 144 -18.43 20.98 -5.58
C TYR A 144 -18.97 20.47 -6.90
N ASN A 145 -18.43 20.99 -8.01
CA ASN A 145 -18.68 20.48 -9.34
C ASN A 145 -17.55 19.58 -9.82
N CYS A 146 -17.94 18.42 -10.39
CA CYS A 146 -17.02 17.51 -11.05
C CYS A 146 -16.89 17.86 -12.53
N SER A 147 -15.68 18.17 -12.98
CA SER A 147 -15.36 18.39 -14.40
C SER A 147 -14.37 17.34 -14.88
N TRP A 148 -14.76 16.52 -15.85
CA TRP A 148 -13.93 15.49 -16.49
C TRP A 148 -13.73 15.83 -17.95
N ARG A 149 -12.47 16.09 -18.36
CA ARG A 149 -12.13 16.66 -19.67
C ARG A 149 -10.89 16.02 -20.27
N ILE A 150 -10.78 16.09 -21.60
CA ILE A 150 -9.58 15.82 -22.37
C ILE A 150 -8.74 17.10 -22.53
N PHE A 151 -7.47 16.95 -22.91
CA PHE A 151 -6.57 18.12 -23.11
C PHE A 151 -6.97 18.99 -24.31
N GLN A 152 -7.85 18.55 -25.19
CA GLN A 152 -8.50 19.43 -26.17
C GLN A 152 -9.49 20.41 -25.53
N GLY A 153 -9.90 20.16 -24.28
CA GLY A 153 -10.85 20.99 -23.54
C GLY A 153 -12.29 20.48 -23.54
N ASP A 154 -12.60 19.47 -24.34
CA ASP A 154 -13.95 18.91 -24.42
C ASP A 154 -14.30 18.08 -23.19
N PRO A 155 -15.54 18.17 -22.69
CA PRO A 155 -16.00 17.34 -21.59
C PRO A 155 -16.15 15.88 -22.03
N ILE A 156 -15.73 14.96 -21.18
CA ILE A 156 -15.86 13.53 -21.40
C ILE A 156 -17.25 13.07 -20.93
N VAL A 157 -18.06 12.59 -21.85
CA VAL A 157 -19.39 12.02 -21.57
C VAL A 157 -19.31 10.49 -21.58
N ARG A 158 -18.46 9.92 -22.43
CA ARG A 158 -18.18 8.49 -22.53
C ARG A 158 -16.67 8.28 -22.52
N ARG A 159 -16.24 7.14 -21.96
CA ARG A 159 -14.82 6.78 -21.93
C ARG A 159 -14.16 6.99 -23.30
N PRO A 160 -13.01 7.65 -23.37
CA PRO A 160 -12.28 7.83 -24.62
C PRO A 160 -11.86 6.48 -25.24
N GLU A 161 -11.90 6.38 -26.55
CA GLU A 161 -11.37 5.23 -27.28
C GLU A 161 -9.86 5.09 -27.00
N GLY A 162 -9.37 3.87 -26.87
CA GLY A 162 -7.96 3.57 -26.57
C GLY A 162 -7.57 3.69 -25.12
N VAL A 163 -8.43 4.21 -24.23
CA VAL A 163 -8.18 4.26 -22.79
C VAL A 163 -9.12 3.30 -22.08
N SER A 164 -8.62 2.14 -21.68
CA SER A 164 -9.36 1.19 -20.87
C SER A 164 -8.65 0.99 -19.53
N CYS A 165 -9.41 0.89 -18.45
CA CYS A 165 -8.90 0.63 -17.11
C CYS A 165 -9.78 -0.41 -16.43
N THR A 166 -9.16 -1.45 -15.88
CA THR A 166 -9.85 -2.50 -15.13
C THR A 166 -9.20 -2.63 -13.77
N ARG A 167 -10.00 -2.61 -12.69
CA ARG A 167 -9.52 -2.84 -11.33
C ARG A 167 -9.89 -4.24 -10.87
N ILE A 168 -8.93 -4.93 -10.33
CA ILE A 168 -9.05 -6.21 -9.67
C ILE A 168 -8.78 -5.97 -8.19
N ASP A 169 -9.84 -6.06 -7.40
CA ASP A 169 -9.78 -5.97 -5.95
C ASP A 169 -9.80 -7.38 -5.37
N SER A 170 -8.78 -7.71 -4.57
CA SER A 170 -8.68 -8.99 -3.87
C SER A 170 -9.54 -9.05 -2.61
N ALA A 171 -10.08 -7.92 -2.15
CA ALA A 171 -10.99 -7.92 -1.02
C ALA A 171 -12.26 -8.73 -1.32
N PRO A 172 -12.69 -9.61 -0.40
CA PRO A 172 -13.95 -10.34 -0.55
C PRO A 172 -15.11 -9.37 -0.39
N GLU A 173 -15.64 -8.86 -1.50
CA GLU A 173 -16.92 -8.15 -1.44
C GLU A 173 -18.05 -9.17 -1.23
N PRO A 174 -18.87 -9.01 -0.20
CA PRO A 174 -20.08 -9.81 -0.06
C PRO A 174 -21.03 -9.47 -1.22
N ARG A 175 -21.20 -10.39 -2.17
CA ARG A 175 -21.95 -10.26 -3.43
C ARG A 175 -21.37 -9.16 -4.35
N SER A 176 -20.34 -9.52 -5.01
CA SER A 176 -19.50 -8.63 -5.80
C SER A 176 -20.24 -8.09 -7.02
N ARG A 177 -20.67 -6.85 -6.93
CA ARG A 177 -21.09 -6.06 -8.10
C ARG A 177 -19.97 -5.97 -9.15
N ALA A 178 -18.72 -6.14 -8.76
CA ALA A 178 -17.57 -6.15 -9.67
C ALA A 178 -17.55 -7.38 -10.57
N VAL A 179 -17.85 -8.58 -10.05
CA VAL A 179 -17.95 -9.81 -10.86
C VAL A 179 -19.15 -9.74 -11.80
N ASP A 180 -20.26 -9.20 -11.31
CA ASP A 180 -21.46 -9.01 -12.13
C ASP A 180 -21.21 -7.95 -13.22
N ALA A 181 -20.49 -6.87 -12.91
CA ALA A 181 -20.06 -5.87 -13.87
C ALA A 181 -19.12 -6.46 -14.92
N TYR A 182 -18.22 -7.36 -14.46
CA TYR A 182 -17.31 -8.06 -15.35
C TYR A 182 -18.06 -9.04 -16.29
N ALA A 183 -18.95 -9.88 -15.75
CA ALA A 183 -19.76 -10.79 -16.56
C ALA A 183 -20.61 -10.04 -17.59
N LYS A 184 -21.14 -8.86 -17.21
CA LYS A 184 -21.88 -7.98 -18.13
C LYS A 184 -21.01 -7.39 -19.22
N SER A 185 -19.81 -6.92 -18.88
CA SER A 185 -18.86 -6.38 -19.87
C SER A 185 -18.50 -7.45 -20.90
N TYR A 186 -18.16 -8.65 -20.43
CA TYR A 186 -17.84 -9.78 -21.28
C TYR A 186 -18.98 -10.15 -22.23
N VAL A 187 -20.19 -10.27 -21.69
CA VAL A 187 -21.38 -10.57 -22.52
C VAL A 187 -21.66 -9.46 -23.55
N SER A 188 -21.42 -8.21 -23.20
CA SER A 188 -21.61 -7.08 -24.11
C SER A 188 -20.56 -7.05 -25.23
N GLU A 189 -19.38 -7.63 -25.01
CA GLU A 189 -18.30 -7.73 -26.00
C GLU A 189 -18.48 -8.94 -26.91
N GLU A 190 -18.97 -10.08 -26.39
CA GLU A 190 -19.11 -11.34 -27.09
C GLU A 190 -20.43 -11.49 -27.86
N LEU A 191 -21.49 -10.83 -27.41
CA LEU A 191 -22.79 -10.89 -28.08
C LEU A 191 -22.99 -9.70 -29.02
N ASP A 192 -23.27 -9.98 -30.29
CA ASP A 192 -23.70 -8.96 -31.22
C ASP A 192 -25.09 -8.40 -30.86
N ASP A 193 -25.44 -7.24 -31.41
CA ASP A 193 -26.72 -6.57 -31.16
C ASP A 193 -27.96 -7.44 -31.45
N ASN A 194 -27.87 -8.39 -32.38
CA ASN A 194 -29.01 -9.26 -32.73
C ASN A 194 -29.21 -10.32 -31.65
N LYS A 195 -28.13 -10.96 -31.20
CA LYS A 195 -28.18 -11.92 -30.09
C LYS A 195 -28.61 -11.26 -28.78
N MET A 196 -28.13 -10.04 -28.50
CA MET A 196 -28.57 -9.25 -27.34
C MET A 196 -30.08 -9.00 -27.38
N ARG A 197 -30.64 -8.64 -28.53
CA ARG A 197 -32.09 -8.45 -28.71
C ARG A 197 -32.85 -9.76 -28.54
N GLU A 198 -32.33 -10.84 -29.09
CA GLU A 198 -32.95 -12.18 -28.99
C GLU A 198 -33.03 -12.63 -27.52
N VAL A 199 -31.93 -12.58 -26.78
CA VAL A 199 -31.90 -12.96 -25.36
C VAL A 199 -32.84 -12.08 -24.54
N SER A 200 -32.82 -10.77 -24.76
CA SER A 200 -33.73 -9.81 -24.10
C SER A 200 -35.20 -10.11 -24.39
N SER A 201 -35.53 -10.54 -25.62
CA SER A 201 -36.88 -10.94 -25.99
C SER A 201 -37.29 -12.22 -25.29
N GLN A 202 -36.43 -13.23 -25.26
CA GLN A 202 -36.66 -14.50 -24.56
C GLN A 202 -36.84 -14.30 -23.06
N PHE A 203 -36.00 -13.49 -22.42
CA PHE A 203 -36.12 -13.17 -21.00
C PHE A 203 -37.49 -12.54 -20.67
N ARG A 204 -37.96 -11.58 -21.49
CA ARG A 204 -39.28 -10.96 -21.32
C ARG A 204 -40.43 -11.96 -21.52
N ARG A 205 -40.28 -12.90 -22.46
CA ARG A 205 -41.26 -13.98 -22.63
C ARG A 205 -41.34 -14.92 -21.44
N VAL A 206 -40.19 -15.30 -20.88
CA VAL A 206 -40.13 -16.14 -19.67
C VAL A 206 -40.75 -15.39 -18.48
N SER A 207 -40.40 -14.12 -18.28
CA SER A 207 -40.98 -13.30 -17.20
C SER A 207 -42.49 -13.18 -17.33
N ALA A 208 -43.00 -12.98 -18.55
CA ALA A 208 -44.47 -12.91 -18.81
C ALA A 208 -45.17 -14.27 -18.58
N ARG A 209 -44.46 -15.38 -18.78
CA ARG A 209 -45.01 -16.72 -18.47
C ARG A 209 -45.10 -16.92 -16.94
N VAL A 210 -44.04 -16.56 -16.18
CA VAL A 210 -44.06 -16.61 -14.71
C VAL A 210 -45.20 -15.77 -14.13
N ASP A 211 -45.40 -14.54 -14.67
CA ASP A 211 -46.53 -13.71 -14.23
C ASP A 211 -47.87 -14.42 -14.40
N ARG A 212 -48.10 -15.01 -15.57
CA ARG A 212 -49.39 -15.64 -15.90
C ARG A 212 -49.61 -16.97 -15.18
N GLU A 213 -48.54 -17.78 -15.03
CA GLU A 213 -48.69 -19.17 -14.54
C GLU A 213 -48.48 -19.29 -13.03
N ILE A 214 -47.77 -18.31 -12.41
CA ILE A 214 -47.41 -18.40 -10.99
C ILE A 214 -47.89 -17.18 -10.21
N LEU A 215 -47.63 -15.97 -10.67
CA LEU A 215 -47.88 -14.75 -9.89
C LEU A 215 -49.32 -14.23 -10.01
N SER A 216 -50.07 -14.66 -11.03
CA SER A 216 -51.45 -14.23 -11.22
C SER A 216 -52.38 -14.54 -10.08
N ASP A 217 -52.10 -15.63 -9.38
CA ASP A 217 -52.93 -16.11 -8.26
C ASP A 217 -52.52 -15.51 -6.91
N ILE A 218 -51.41 -14.76 -6.90
CA ILE A 218 -50.91 -14.16 -5.65
C ILE A 218 -51.44 -12.72 -5.58
N THR A 219 -52.29 -12.46 -4.61
CA THR A 219 -52.83 -11.12 -4.33
C THR A 219 -52.50 -10.63 -2.94
N VAL A 220 -52.17 -9.37 -2.81
CA VAL A 220 -51.92 -8.68 -1.54
C VAL A 220 -53.14 -7.79 -1.26
N ASN A 221 -53.86 -8.10 -0.19
CA ASN A 221 -55.01 -7.30 0.20
C ASN A 221 -54.58 -6.11 1.05
N CYS A 222 -54.84 -4.89 0.57
CA CYS A 222 -54.59 -3.65 1.29
C CYS A 222 -55.92 -3.05 1.79
N SER A 223 -56.02 -2.82 3.08
CA SER A 223 -57.21 -2.18 3.70
C SER A 223 -57.48 -0.82 3.05
N GLY A 224 -58.65 -0.67 2.42
CA GLY A 224 -59.06 0.58 1.78
C GLY A 224 -58.56 0.84 0.34
N ARG A 225 -57.78 -0.09 -0.28
CA ARG A 225 -57.24 0.08 -1.63
C ARG A 225 -57.47 -1.12 -2.56
N GLY A 226 -58.22 -2.12 -2.10
CA GLY A 226 -58.48 -3.32 -2.88
C GLY A 226 -57.34 -4.34 -2.88
N SER A 227 -57.38 -5.28 -3.80
CA SER A 227 -56.39 -6.34 -4.00
C SER A 227 -55.34 -5.88 -5.03
N LEU A 228 -54.09 -5.98 -4.67
CA LEU A 228 -52.91 -5.69 -5.52
C LEU A 228 -52.33 -7.01 -6.02
N GLY A 229 -52.05 -7.11 -7.31
CA GLY A 229 -51.36 -8.26 -7.90
C GLY A 229 -49.87 -8.08 -7.92
N LEU A 230 -49.14 -9.19 -8.02
CA LEU A 230 -47.69 -9.22 -8.22
C LEU A 230 -47.38 -9.48 -9.69
N GLN A 231 -46.32 -8.86 -10.20
CA GLN A 231 -45.76 -9.15 -11.51
C GLN A 231 -44.25 -8.97 -11.50
N MET A 232 -43.54 -9.65 -12.42
CA MET A 232 -42.13 -9.43 -12.67
C MET A 232 -41.91 -8.02 -13.25
N ASP A 233 -40.91 -7.31 -12.73
CA ASP A 233 -40.52 -6.02 -13.30
C ASP A 233 -39.88 -6.25 -14.68
N LYS A 234 -40.46 -5.65 -15.73
CA LYS A 234 -40.00 -5.71 -17.13
C LYS A 234 -39.37 -4.40 -17.58
N SER A 235 -39.12 -3.47 -16.65
CA SER A 235 -38.49 -2.20 -16.97
C SER A 235 -37.02 -2.39 -17.39
N PRO A 236 -36.40 -1.42 -18.05
CA PRO A 236 -34.97 -1.48 -18.38
C PRO A 236 -34.03 -1.61 -17.15
N ARG A 237 -34.57 -1.39 -15.93
CA ARG A 237 -33.81 -1.57 -14.69
C ARG A 237 -33.62 -3.05 -14.32
N THR A 238 -34.49 -3.91 -14.80
CA THR A 238 -34.45 -5.37 -14.60
C THR A 238 -33.92 -6.06 -15.87
N ASP A 239 -32.77 -5.59 -16.34
CA ASP A 239 -32.10 -6.23 -17.47
C ASP A 239 -31.61 -7.61 -17.07
N TRP A 240 -31.79 -8.61 -17.96
CA TRP A 240 -31.29 -9.98 -17.79
C TRP A 240 -29.77 -10.03 -17.52
N THR A 241 -29.01 -9.05 -18.02
CA THR A 241 -27.58 -8.92 -17.75
C THR A 241 -27.28 -8.78 -16.26
N ASN A 242 -28.23 -8.31 -15.44
CA ASN A 242 -28.10 -8.25 -13.99
C ASN A 242 -28.22 -9.62 -13.31
N SER A 243 -28.67 -10.64 -14.04
CA SER A 243 -28.86 -12.01 -13.54
C SER A 243 -27.77 -12.97 -14.03
N ILE A 244 -26.79 -12.47 -14.79
CA ILE A 244 -25.67 -13.27 -15.25
C ILE A 244 -24.62 -13.35 -14.15
N VAL A 245 -24.14 -14.54 -13.92
CA VAL A 245 -23.01 -14.82 -13.01
C VAL A 245 -22.03 -15.75 -13.70
N LEU A 246 -20.73 -15.54 -13.46
CA LEU A 246 -19.72 -16.50 -13.85
C LEU A 246 -19.87 -17.77 -13.01
N HIS A 247 -19.74 -18.92 -13.62
CA HIS A 247 -19.74 -20.21 -12.91
C HIS A 247 -18.59 -21.10 -13.38
N ARG A 248 -18.14 -21.98 -12.51
CA ARG A 248 -17.19 -23.04 -12.79
C ARG A 248 -17.82 -24.36 -12.37
N ASP A 249 -17.89 -25.32 -13.28
CA ASP A 249 -18.49 -26.65 -13.04
C ASP A 249 -19.91 -26.59 -12.43
N GLY A 250 -20.71 -25.61 -12.84
CA GLY A 250 -22.07 -25.39 -12.35
C GLY A 250 -22.20 -24.62 -11.04
N LEU A 251 -21.07 -24.30 -10.35
CA LEU A 251 -21.06 -23.49 -9.15
C LEU A 251 -20.82 -22.02 -9.51
N PRO A 252 -21.68 -21.09 -9.09
CA PRO A 252 -21.46 -19.66 -9.27
C PRO A 252 -20.16 -19.22 -8.63
N LEU A 253 -19.45 -18.27 -9.24
CA LEU A 253 -18.15 -17.81 -8.76
C LEU A 253 -18.19 -17.32 -7.31
N TYR A 254 -19.26 -16.67 -6.88
CA TYR A 254 -19.44 -16.21 -5.50
C TYR A 254 -19.58 -17.36 -4.47
N ALA A 255 -19.86 -18.58 -4.91
CA ALA A 255 -19.93 -19.78 -4.06
C ALA A 255 -18.57 -20.51 -3.95
N LEU A 256 -17.56 -20.11 -4.72
CA LEU A 256 -16.21 -20.65 -4.65
C LEU A 256 -15.43 -20.01 -3.50
N GLY A 257 -14.31 -20.61 -3.12
CA GLY A 257 -13.40 -20.02 -2.13
C GLY A 257 -12.85 -18.66 -2.59
N SER A 258 -12.54 -17.76 -1.66
CA SER A 258 -12.05 -16.40 -1.95
C SER A 258 -10.82 -16.38 -2.85
N ALA A 259 -9.88 -17.29 -2.62
CA ALA A 259 -8.69 -17.46 -3.45
C ALA A 259 -9.03 -17.79 -4.92
N GLU A 260 -9.93 -18.74 -5.13
CA GLU A 260 -10.35 -19.14 -6.48
C GLU A 260 -11.12 -18.04 -7.19
N GLN A 261 -11.95 -17.29 -6.45
CA GLN A 261 -12.62 -16.10 -6.99
C GLN A 261 -11.59 -15.07 -7.47
N THR A 262 -10.58 -14.74 -6.67
CA THR A 262 -9.54 -13.76 -7.01
C THR A 262 -8.75 -14.20 -8.25
N LEU A 263 -8.29 -15.45 -8.29
CA LEU A 263 -7.57 -15.97 -9.45
C LEU A 263 -8.40 -15.96 -10.73
N THR A 264 -9.66 -16.41 -10.65
CA THR A 264 -10.54 -16.42 -11.81
C THR A 264 -10.79 -14.99 -12.31
N LYS A 265 -11.03 -14.03 -11.40
CA LYS A 265 -11.16 -12.62 -11.76
C LYS A 265 -9.91 -12.09 -12.47
N CYS A 266 -8.73 -12.37 -11.91
CA CYS A 266 -7.46 -11.96 -12.49
C CYS A 266 -7.24 -12.59 -13.86
N ALA A 267 -7.37 -13.90 -13.98
CA ALA A 267 -7.15 -14.64 -15.24
C ALA A 267 -8.08 -14.11 -16.35
N VAL A 268 -9.37 -14.02 -16.06
CA VAL A 268 -10.36 -13.55 -17.04
C VAL A 268 -10.11 -12.08 -17.40
N SER A 269 -9.74 -11.22 -16.44
CA SER A 269 -9.41 -9.81 -16.73
C SER A 269 -8.13 -9.66 -17.53
N LEU A 270 -7.14 -10.51 -17.30
CA LEU A 270 -5.86 -10.48 -18.02
C LEU A 270 -5.97 -11.04 -19.42
N GLU A 271 -6.76 -12.10 -19.63
CA GLU A 271 -6.97 -12.73 -20.94
C GLU A 271 -7.85 -11.85 -21.87
N ASN A 272 -8.84 -11.18 -21.33
CA ASN A 272 -9.82 -10.40 -22.12
C ASN A 272 -9.55 -8.90 -22.14
N ALA A 273 -8.52 -8.42 -21.45
CA ALA A 273 -8.16 -7.01 -21.51
C ALA A 273 -7.70 -6.65 -22.94
N ALA A 274 -8.25 -5.59 -23.51
CA ALA A 274 -7.74 -5.03 -24.76
C ALA A 274 -6.24 -4.79 -24.71
N SER A 275 -5.52 -4.94 -25.83
CA SER A 275 -4.06 -4.79 -25.89
C SER A 275 -3.55 -3.48 -25.27
N GLU A 276 -4.36 -2.43 -25.32
CA GLU A 276 -4.09 -1.10 -24.75
C GLU A 276 -4.90 -0.91 -23.47
N SER A 277 -4.57 -1.64 -22.39
CA SER A 277 -5.33 -1.59 -21.14
C SER A 277 -4.48 -1.24 -19.94
N ILE A 278 -5.09 -0.52 -19.01
CA ILE A 278 -4.57 -0.26 -17.69
C ILE A 278 -5.22 -1.26 -16.73
N LEU A 279 -4.39 -2.04 -16.03
CA LEU A 279 -4.83 -2.99 -15.01
C LEU A 279 -4.37 -2.51 -13.64
N LEU A 280 -5.30 -2.42 -12.71
CA LEU A 280 -5.05 -2.06 -11.31
C LEU A 280 -5.30 -3.30 -10.45
N ILE A 281 -4.26 -3.77 -9.77
CA ILE A 281 -4.33 -4.95 -8.90
C ILE A 281 -3.96 -4.52 -7.48
N GLU A 282 -4.91 -4.61 -6.57
CA GLU A 282 -4.74 -4.21 -5.18
C GLU A 282 -4.49 -5.45 -4.32
N GLU A 283 -3.33 -5.50 -3.66
CA GLU A 283 -2.91 -6.52 -2.69
C GLU A 283 -3.22 -7.97 -3.14
N PRO A 284 -2.61 -8.44 -4.24
CA PRO A 284 -2.90 -9.76 -4.80
C PRO A 284 -2.62 -10.92 -3.84
N GLU A 285 -1.79 -10.68 -2.80
CA GLU A 285 -1.48 -11.64 -1.75
C GLU A 285 -2.64 -11.92 -0.79
N CYS A 286 -3.63 -11.04 -0.71
CA CYS A 286 -4.74 -11.21 0.21
C CYS A 286 -5.55 -12.47 -0.11
N HIS A 287 -5.75 -13.32 0.91
CA HIS A 287 -6.52 -14.55 0.85
C HIS A 287 -5.97 -15.66 -0.08
N LEU A 288 -4.76 -15.52 -0.65
CA LEU A 288 -4.13 -16.53 -1.47
C LEU A 288 -3.16 -17.41 -0.65
N SER A 289 -3.15 -18.72 -0.93
CA SER A 289 -2.05 -19.59 -0.50
C SER A 289 -0.79 -19.28 -1.31
N TYR A 290 0.36 -19.71 -0.82
CA TYR A 290 1.65 -19.48 -1.48
C TYR A 290 1.69 -19.98 -2.94
N SER A 291 1.15 -21.18 -3.21
CA SER A 291 1.11 -21.74 -4.58
C SER A 291 0.26 -20.88 -5.52
N TRP A 292 -0.92 -20.49 -5.08
CA TRP A 292 -1.84 -19.67 -5.87
C TRP A 292 -1.32 -18.26 -6.11
N LEU A 293 -0.65 -17.69 -5.12
CA LEU A 293 0.02 -16.40 -5.29
C LEU A 293 1.16 -16.48 -6.31
N ASN A 294 1.90 -17.58 -6.29
CA ASN A 294 2.99 -17.83 -7.27
C ASN A 294 2.45 -17.91 -8.70
N ASP A 295 1.34 -18.59 -8.91
CA ASP A 295 0.68 -18.70 -10.21
C ASP A 295 0.17 -17.32 -10.69
N LEU A 296 -0.50 -16.57 -9.80
CA LEU A 296 -0.99 -15.22 -10.12
C LEU A 296 0.15 -14.26 -10.48
N VAL A 297 1.23 -14.27 -9.71
CA VAL A 297 2.41 -13.43 -9.98
C VAL A 297 3.06 -13.80 -11.32
N GLY A 298 3.09 -15.08 -11.69
CA GLY A 298 3.51 -15.54 -13.00
C GLY A 298 2.64 -14.96 -14.12
N ILE A 299 1.33 -15.07 -14.02
CA ILE A 299 0.37 -14.51 -14.99
C ILE A 299 0.54 -12.98 -15.11
N ILE A 300 0.71 -12.25 -14.01
CA ILE A 300 0.94 -10.81 -14.03
C ILE A 300 2.23 -10.46 -14.79
N ALA A 301 3.32 -11.18 -14.51
CA ALA A 301 4.61 -10.94 -15.15
C ALA A 301 4.58 -11.20 -16.67
N ASP A 302 3.91 -12.28 -17.10
CA ASP A 302 3.79 -12.66 -18.50
C ASP A 302 2.85 -11.74 -19.30
N THR A 303 1.91 -11.12 -18.61
CA THR A 303 0.88 -10.26 -19.24
C THR A 303 1.35 -8.82 -19.43
N ALA A 304 2.30 -8.35 -18.62
CA ALA A 304 2.83 -7.01 -18.72
C ALA A 304 3.59 -6.80 -20.03
N SER A 305 3.25 -5.77 -20.79
CA SER A 305 3.86 -5.43 -22.08
C SER A 305 3.84 -3.92 -22.31
N GLU A 306 4.50 -3.44 -23.35
CA GLU A 306 4.52 -2.01 -23.72
C GLU A 306 3.11 -1.43 -23.91
N ASN A 307 2.19 -2.24 -24.46
CA ASN A 307 0.81 -1.81 -24.72
C ASN A 307 -0.16 -2.12 -23.57
N ARG A 308 0.30 -2.75 -22.48
CA ARG A 308 -0.51 -3.12 -21.33
C ARG A 308 0.18 -2.73 -20.05
N GLN A 309 -0.31 -1.69 -19.42
CA GLN A 309 0.25 -1.14 -18.20
C GLN A 309 -0.44 -1.73 -16.97
N ILE A 310 0.32 -2.38 -16.11
CA ILE A 310 -0.19 -3.03 -14.89
C ILE A 310 0.35 -2.28 -13.67
N PHE A 311 -0.55 -1.89 -12.79
CA PHE A 311 -0.25 -1.28 -11.49
C PHE A 311 -0.60 -2.26 -10.38
N VAL A 312 0.39 -2.66 -9.60
CA VAL A 312 0.21 -3.57 -8.46
C VAL A 312 0.55 -2.84 -7.17
N THR A 313 -0.34 -2.87 -6.20
CA THR A 313 0.00 -2.50 -4.83
C THR A 313 0.20 -3.76 -4.00
N THR A 314 1.22 -3.80 -3.17
CA THR A 314 1.50 -4.97 -2.33
C THR A 314 2.23 -4.60 -1.06
N HIS A 315 2.02 -5.40 -0.02
CA HIS A 315 2.80 -5.45 1.20
C HIS A 315 3.65 -6.74 1.31
N SER A 316 3.56 -7.63 0.31
CA SER A 316 4.21 -8.92 0.34
C SER A 316 5.64 -8.86 -0.20
N PRO A 317 6.67 -9.14 0.61
CA PRO A 317 8.03 -9.31 0.11
C PRO A 317 8.15 -10.38 -0.97
N PHE A 318 7.30 -11.40 -0.91
CA PHE A 318 7.24 -12.46 -1.92
C PHE A 318 6.82 -11.94 -3.30
N VAL A 319 5.76 -11.14 -3.36
CA VAL A 319 5.30 -10.52 -4.62
C VAL A 319 6.39 -9.63 -5.20
N LEU A 320 7.04 -8.82 -4.35
CA LEU A 320 8.14 -7.95 -4.75
C LEU A 320 9.33 -8.72 -5.34
N ASN A 321 9.73 -9.80 -4.70
CA ASN A 321 10.84 -10.62 -5.15
C ASN A 321 10.57 -11.28 -6.51
N ARG A 322 9.33 -11.67 -6.77
CA ARG A 322 8.93 -12.34 -8.01
C ARG A 322 8.71 -11.38 -9.17
N LEU A 323 8.04 -10.25 -8.94
CA LEU A 323 7.76 -9.26 -9.98
C LEU A 323 8.96 -8.37 -10.32
N GLY A 324 9.99 -8.41 -9.50
CA GLY A 324 11.26 -7.74 -9.74
C GLY A 324 11.30 -6.28 -9.27
N LEU A 325 12.42 -5.93 -8.66
CA LEU A 325 12.65 -4.62 -8.04
C LEU A 325 12.76 -3.44 -9.04
N ASN A 326 13.01 -3.72 -10.31
CA ASN A 326 13.15 -2.67 -11.33
C ASN A 326 11.88 -1.84 -11.54
N ASN A 327 10.73 -2.43 -11.21
CA ASN A 327 9.42 -1.84 -11.40
C ASN A 327 8.85 -1.26 -10.11
N LEU A 328 9.68 -1.24 -9.06
CA LEU A 328 9.27 -0.82 -7.72
C LEU A 328 9.34 0.70 -7.57
N SER A 329 8.24 1.23 -7.09
CA SER A 329 8.10 2.61 -6.62
C SER A 329 7.64 2.58 -5.16
N VAL A 330 8.30 3.34 -4.30
CA VAL A 330 8.00 3.39 -2.86
C VAL A 330 7.35 4.73 -2.53
N ILE A 331 6.17 4.70 -1.91
CA ILE A 331 5.51 5.88 -1.38
C ILE A 331 5.82 5.99 0.11
N ALA A 332 6.28 7.18 0.52
CA ALA A 332 6.42 7.56 1.92
C ALA A 332 5.44 8.70 2.24
N GLU A 333 4.55 8.47 3.21
CA GLU A 333 3.64 9.46 3.83
C GLU A 333 3.09 10.55 2.89
N GLY A 334 2.44 10.13 1.78
CA GLY A 334 1.79 11.07 0.86
C GLY A 334 2.70 11.78 -0.13
N ASN A 335 4.01 11.51 -0.09
CA ASN A 335 4.98 12.07 -1.04
C ASN A 335 4.97 11.35 -2.38
N SER A 336 5.51 12.00 -3.41
CA SER A 336 5.72 11.39 -4.72
C SER A 336 6.59 10.14 -4.62
N PRO A 337 6.27 9.05 -5.36
CA PRO A 337 6.98 7.80 -5.22
C PRO A 337 8.44 7.90 -5.66
N ARG A 338 9.32 7.24 -4.93
CA ARG A 338 10.74 7.11 -5.27
C ARG A 338 11.02 5.76 -5.89
N ARG A 339 11.95 5.73 -6.82
CA ARG A 339 12.33 4.51 -7.54
C ARG A 339 13.63 3.93 -6.98
N ILE A 340 13.71 2.60 -6.96
CA ILE A 340 14.96 1.89 -6.63
C ILE A 340 16.03 2.06 -7.73
N SER A 341 15.68 2.55 -8.92
CA SER A 341 16.66 2.86 -9.97
C SER A 341 17.74 3.89 -9.57
N ASP A 342 17.52 4.62 -8.48
CA ASP A 342 18.45 5.63 -7.98
C ASP A 342 19.54 5.05 -7.06
N LEU A 343 19.50 3.74 -6.82
CA LEU A 343 20.54 2.99 -6.11
C LEU A 343 21.76 2.73 -7.00
N SER A 344 22.93 2.52 -6.38
CA SER A 344 24.12 2.09 -7.10
C SER A 344 23.91 0.74 -7.82
N GLU A 345 24.54 0.55 -8.98
CA GLU A 345 24.43 -0.70 -9.76
C GLU A 345 24.75 -1.95 -8.94
N ASN A 346 25.73 -1.86 -8.03
CA ASN A 346 26.12 -2.95 -7.15
C ASN A 346 25.02 -3.33 -6.17
N THR A 347 24.32 -2.34 -5.62
CA THR A 347 23.20 -2.54 -4.70
C THR A 347 21.97 -3.10 -5.44
N ILE A 348 21.67 -2.58 -6.62
CA ILE A 348 20.61 -3.15 -7.49
C ILE A 348 20.90 -4.62 -7.82
N ARG A 349 22.13 -4.94 -8.22
CA ARG A 349 22.55 -6.30 -8.56
C ARG A 349 22.50 -7.25 -7.36
N TYR A 350 22.83 -6.74 -6.19
CA TYR A 350 22.73 -7.47 -4.91
C TYR A 350 21.28 -7.83 -4.61
N PHE A 351 20.36 -6.89 -4.60
CA PHE A 351 18.93 -7.14 -4.34
C PHE A 351 18.28 -8.05 -5.39
N LYS A 352 18.70 -7.98 -6.65
CA LYS A 352 18.24 -8.92 -7.70
C LYS A 352 18.64 -10.37 -7.47
N ARG A 353 19.77 -10.61 -6.81
CA ARG A 353 20.30 -11.97 -6.59
C ARG A 353 19.86 -12.58 -5.27
N LEU A 354 19.56 -11.76 -4.30
CA LEU A 354 19.04 -12.19 -3.00
C LEU A 354 17.52 -12.28 -3.10
N SER A 355 17.04 -13.49 -3.32
CA SER A 355 15.63 -13.84 -3.17
C SER A 355 15.22 -13.94 -1.69
N GLY A 356 15.98 -13.32 -0.78
CA GLY A 356 15.77 -13.36 0.67
C GLY A 356 14.63 -12.45 1.12
N TYR A 357 13.76 -13.02 1.91
CA TYR A 357 12.53 -12.44 2.45
C TYR A 357 12.76 -11.16 3.26
N ASP A 358 13.94 -11.02 3.91
CA ASP A 358 14.14 -10.03 4.96
C ASP A 358 14.65 -8.68 4.46
N THR A 359 15.38 -8.65 3.34
CA THR A 359 15.95 -7.39 2.85
C THR A 359 14.91 -6.36 2.41
N LEU A 360 13.73 -6.81 2.00
CA LEU A 360 12.63 -5.91 1.61
C LEU A 360 11.75 -5.47 2.77
N ARG A 361 11.89 -6.09 3.95
CA ARG A 361 11.21 -5.62 5.16
C ARG A 361 11.55 -4.16 5.48
N ILE A 362 12.79 -3.74 5.22
CA ILE A 362 13.21 -2.34 5.43
C ILE A 362 12.38 -1.34 4.61
N VAL A 363 11.88 -1.75 3.42
CA VAL A 363 11.01 -0.90 2.59
C VAL A 363 9.66 -0.65 3.26
N LEU A 364 9.17 -1.64 4.01
CA LEU A 364 7.86 -1.64 4.64
C LEU A 364 7.89 -1.18 6.09
N ALA A 365 9.03 -1.35 6.78
CA ALA A 365 9.20 -0.99 8.18
C ALA A 365 9.08 0.54 8.39
N ASP A 366 8.41 0.96 9.43
CA ASP A 366 8.39 2.38 9.85
C ASP A 366 9.68 2.75 10.57
N ARG A 367 10.11 1.91 11.52
CA ARG A 367 11.42 1.99 12.20
C ARG A 367 12.10 0.62 12.12
N ALA A 368 13.40 0.58 11.90
CA ALA A 368 14.13 -0.68 11.82
C ALA A 368 15.52 -0.66 12.45
N VAL A 369 15.88 -1.80 13.02
CA VAL A 369 17.24 -2.09 13.48
C VAL A 369 17.81 -3.21 12.61
N LEU A 370 18.91 -2.92 11.93
CA LEU A 370 19.61 -3.87 11.07
C LEU A 370 20.69 -4.58 11.89
N VAL A 371 20.62 -5.90 11.95
CA VAL A 371 21.56 -6.75 12.71
C VAL A 371 22.22 -7.77 11.80
N GLU A 372 23.33 -8.36 12.23
CA GLU A 372 24.04 -9.36 11.42
C GLU A 372 23.29 -10.70 11.37
N GLY A 373 22.73 -11.13 12.49
CA GLY A 373 22.08 -12.43 12.55
C GLY A 373 21.21 -12.64 13.79
N PRO A 374 20.69 -13.88 13.97
CA PRO A 374 19.73 -14.21 15.03
C PRO A 374 20.26 -13.95 16.45
N THR A 375 21.56 -14.09 16.66
CA THR A 375 22.17 -13.83 17.98
C THR A 375 22.05 -12.35 18.34
N ASP A 376 22.34 -11.47 17.37
CA ASP A 376 22.28 -10.01 17.56
C ASP A 376 20.83 -9.56 17.76
N GLU A 377 19.88 -10.14 17.02
CA GLU A 377 18.44 -9.89 17.18
C GLU A 377 18.00 -10.21 18.61
N LEU A 378 18.28 -11.43 19.10
CA LEU A 378 17.88 -11.85 20.45
C LEU A 378 18.51 -11.00 21.55
N VAL A 379 19.80 -10.63 21.40
CA VAL A 379 20.48 -9.76 22.37
C VAL A 379 19.92 -8.34 22.32
N PHE A 380 19.61 -7.83 21.13
CA PHE A 380 18.97 -6.53 21.00
C PHE A 380 17.57 -6.54 21.65
N ASP A 381 16.76 -7.56 21.41
CA ASP A 381 15.43 -7.73 22.01
C ASP A 381 15.49 -7.76 23.53
N TRP A 382 16.45 -8.52 24.09
CA TRP A 382 16.68 -8.55 25.52
C TRP A 382 17.09 -7.18 26.07
N ALA A 383 18.05 -6.51 25.43
CA ALA A 383 18.55 -5.21 25.86
C ALA A 383 17.46 -4.13 25.75
N PHE A 384 16.69 -4.12 24.68
CA PHE A 384 15.58 -3.20 24.48
C PHE A 384 14.49 -3.40 25.56
N ARG A 385 14.12 -4.67 25.82
CA ARG A 385 13.17 -4.99 26.88
C ARG A 385 13.67 -4.54 28.26
N LYS A 386 14.95 -4.69 28.56
CA LYS A 386 15.55 -4.20 29.80
C LYS A 386 15.43 -2.68 29.92
N GLU A 387 15.74 -1.94 28.86
CA GLU A 387 15.80 -0.46 28.87
C GLU A 387 14.42 0.20 28.74
N ARG A 388 13.46 -0.45 28.06
CA ARG A 388 12.15 0.11 27.72
C ARG A 388 10.94 -0.65 28.31
N GLY A 389 11.17 -1.80 28.95
CA GLY A 389 10.13 -2.64 29.58
C GLY A 389 9.26 -3.45 28.60
N LYS A 390 9.48 -3.33 27.29
CA LYS A 390 8.74 -3.97 26.19
C LYS A 390 9.69 -4.44 25.10
N LEU A 391 9.21 -5.33 24.21
CA LEU A 391 9.98 -5.79 23.05
C LEU A 391 9.93 -4.76 21.90
N PRO A 392 10.92 -4.72 20.99
CA PRO A 392 10.96 -3.75 19.89
C PRO A 392 9.69 -3.75 19.02
N HIS A 393 9.15 -4.93 18.69
CA HIS A 393 7.95 -5.07 17.86
C HIS A 393 6.68 -4.48 18.52
N GLU A 394 6.60 -4.48 19.86
CA GLU A 394 5.50 -3.86 20.61
C GLU A 394 5.52 -2.33 20.49
N ASP A 395 6.66 -1.79 20.05
CA ASP A 395 6.86 -0.35 19.80
C ASP A 395 6.97 -0.01 18.31
N GLY A 396 6.60 -0.94 17.42
CA GLY A 396 6.64 -0.73 15.97
C GLY A 396 8.07 -0.62 15.41
N ILE A 397 9.04 -1.29 16.05
CA ILE A 397 10.42 -1.40 15.58
C ILE A 397 10.64 -2.79 15.03
N ASP A 398 11.00 -2.89 13.76
CA ASP A 398 11.39 -4.14 13.11
C ASP A 398 12.88 -4.42 13.32
N VAL A 399 13.24 -5.57 13.87
CA VAL A 399 14.62 -6.04 13.87
C VAL A 399 14.83 -6.92 12.64
N ILE A 400 15.79 -6.57 11.79
CA ILE A 400 15.98 -7.15 10.47
C ILE A 400 17.39 -7.73 10.36
N GLU A 401 17.48 -9.04 10.18
CA GLU A 401 18.73 -9.72 9.89
C GLU A 401 19.21 -9.39 8.46
N CYS A 402 20.42 -8.91 8.32
CA CYS A 402 20.96 -8.47 7.03
C CYS A 402 22.35 -9.03 6.69
N GLY A 403 22.89 -9.90 7.53
CA GLY A 403 24.28 -10.36 7.43
C GLY A 403 25.24 -9.18 7.39
N THR A 404 26.19 -9.20 6.49
CA THR A 404 27.17 -8.11 6.31
C THR A 404 26.69 -6.99 5.36
N SER A 405 25.41 -6.91 5.07
CA SER A 405 24.85 -6.02 4.01
C SER A 405 24.36 -4.66 4.50
N HIS A 406 24.68 -4.27 5.72
CA HIS A 406 24.27 -3.01 6.37
C HIS A 406 24.40 -1.78 5.46
N LYS A 407 25.55 -1.61 4.77
CA LYS A 407 25.79 -0.49 3.86
C LYS A 407 24.73 -0.40 2.76
N ARG A 408 24.34 -1.53 2.15
CA ARG A 408 23.37 -1.54 1.05
C ARG A 408 21.96 -1.24 1.52
N LEU A 409 21.61 -1.69 2.70
CA LEU A 409 20.31 -1.38 3.31
C LEU A 409 20.24 0.08 3.77
N LEU A 410 21.33 0.63 4.31
CA LEU A 410 21.43 2.06 4.61
C LEU A 410 21.39 2.92 3.34
N GLU A 411 22.02 2.49 2.24
CA GLU A 411 21.89 3.14 0.92
C GLU A 411 20.42 3.14 0.46
N LEU A 412 19.74 2.00 0.56
CA LEU A 412 18.32 1.88 0.23
C LEU A 412 17.47 2.81 1.09
N ALA A 413 17.69 2.81 2.41
CA ALA A 413 16.97 3.70 3.32
C ALA A 413 17.24 5.18 3.02
N ALA A 414 18.45 5.54 2.62
CA ALA A 414 18.81 6.91 2.23
C ALA A 414 18.12 7.34 0.94
N VAL A 415 18.12 6.50 -0.11
CA VAL A 415 17.44 6.77 -1.39
C VAL A 415 15.94 6.91 -1.18
N LEU A 416 15.36 6.10 -0.31
CA LEU A 416 13.93 6.16 0.04
C LEU A 416 13.60 7.27 1.06
N GLU A 417 14.59 8.03 1.53
CA GLU A 417 14.47 9.04 2.59
C GLU A 417 13.82 8.51 3.88
N LYS A 418 13.94 7.21 4.11
CA LYS A 418 13.44 6.60 5.35
C LYS A 418 14.28 7.05 6.55
N GLY A 419 13.60 7.49 7.59
CA GLY A 419 14.16 7.74 8.91
C GLY A 419 13.90 6.57 9.86
N GLY A 420 14.38 6.70 11.11
CA GLY A 420 14.19 5.68 12.14
C GLY A 420 14.92 4.38 11.83
N ILE A 421 16.11 4.44 11.21
CA ILE A 421 16.90 3.26 10.84
C ILE A 421 18.22 3.26 11.59
N VAL A 422 18.51 2.17 12.25
CA VAL A 422 19.80 1.93 12.95
C VAL A 422 20.43 0.65 12.42
N ALA A 423 21.72 0.68 12.17
CA ALA A 423 22.48 -0.52 11.85
C ALA A 423 23.47 -0.85 12.97
N LEU A 424 23.46 -2.11 13.38
CA LEU A 424 24.37 -2.70 14.37
C LEU A 424 25.30 -3.68 13.69
N ARG A 425 26.59 -3.59 13.99
CA ARG A 425 27.58 -4.48 13.42
C ARG A 425 28.64 -4.86 14.42
N ASP A 426 29.13 -6.10 14.33
CA ASP A 426 30.38 -6.55 14.94
C ASP A 426 31.58 -5.95 14.21
N ASN A 427 32.69 -5.74 14.91
CA ASN A 427 33.91 -5.21 14.29
C ASN A 427 34.71 -6.24 13.51
N ASP A 428 34.47 -7.55 13.73
CA ASP A 428 35.20 -8.68 13.10
C ASP A 428 36.73 -8.64 13.22
N GLY A 429 37.24 -7.83 14.17
CA GLY A 429 38.67 -7.58 14.36
C GLY A 429 39.25 -6.46 13.50
N ASP A 430 38.41 -5.75 12.73
CA ASP A 430 38.76 -4.54 11.98
C ASP A 430 38.48 -3.27 12.80
N ASP A 431 39.11 -2.16 12.41
CA ASP A 431 38.83 -0.86 13.02
C ASP A 431 37.38 -0.43 12.80
N PRO A 432 36.56 -0.20 13.85
CA PRO A 432 35.19 0.29 13.75
C PRO A 432 35.06 1.58 12.93
N GLY A 433 36.10 2.44 12.95
CA GLY A 433 36.13 3.67 12.16
C GLY A 433 35.99 3.43 10.66
N ARG A 434 36.58 2.35 10.14
CA ARG A 434 36.46 1.95 8.74
C ARG A 434 35.03 1.68 8.32
N TRP A 435 34.27 0.97 9.16
CA TRP A 435 32.88 0.63 8.89
C TRP A 435 31.98 1.85 8.97
N THR A 436 32.23 2.72 9.94
CA THR A 436 31.53 4.00 10.11
C THR A 436 31.74 4.91 8.90
N GLU A 437 32.97 5.03 8.40
CA GLU A 437 33.26 5.82 7.18
C GLU A 437 32.55 5.27 5.94
N LEU A 438 32.45 3.94 5.80
CA LEU A 438 31.71 3.32 4.69
C LEU A 438 30.20 3.57 4.77
N ALA A 439 29.63 3.69 5.94
CA ALA A 439 28.22 3.98 6.17
C ALA A 439 27.89 5.49 6.09
N ARG A 440 28.87 6.34 6.37
CA ARG A 440 28.73 7.80 6.51
C ARG A 440 27.90 8.51 5.44
N PRO A 441 28.04 8.19 4.12
CA PRO A 441 27.25 8.86 3.10
C PRO A 441 25.72 8.66 3.23
N PHE A 442 25.29 7.64 3.97
CA PHE A 442 23.89 7.23 4.11
C PHE A 442 23.28 7.60 5.47
N LEU A 443 24.11 8.13 6.38
CA LEU A 443 23.70 8.52 7.72
C LEU A 443 23.03 9.91 7.72
N SER A 444 22.19 10.15 8.74
CA SER A 444 21.50 11.42 8.96
C SER A 444 21.13 11.56 10.44
N ASN A 445 20.38 12.59 10.79
CA ASN A 445 19.78 12.73 12.12
C ASN A 445 18.76 11.62 12.47
N THR A 446 18.28 10.87 11.46
CA THR A 446 17.32 9.77 11.63
C THR A 446 17.85 8.42 11.18
N ARG A 447 19.11 8.34 10.75
CA ARG A 447 19.77 7.10 10.35
C ARG A 447 21.16 7.01 10.98
N ALA A 448 21.43 5.94 11.74
CA ALA A 448 22.67 5.74 12.45
C ALA A 448 23.33 4.37 12.18
N PHE A 449 24.60 4.29 12.47
CA PHE A 449 25.39 3.07 12.41
C PHE A 449 26.25 2.97 13.67
N PHE A 450 26.17 1.86 14.37
CA PHE A 450 26.97 1.58 15.56
C PHE A 450 27.72 0.27 15.39
N CYS A 451 29.00 0.28 15.74
CA CYS A 451 29.89 -0.86 15.65
C CYS A 451 30.48 -1.18 17.02
N GLY A 452 30.66 -2.46 17.29
CA GLY A 452 31.32 -2.92 18.52
C GLY A 452 32.75 -2.41 18.65
N SER A 453 33.20 -2.13 19.89
CA SER A 453 34.56 -1.67 20.18
C SER A 453 35.59 -2.79 20.02
N LEU A 454 36.68 -2.51 19.29
CA LEU A 454 37.78 -3.47 19.09
C LEU A 454 38.45 -3.91 20.42
N GLU A 455 38.55 -2.98 21.37
CA GLU A 455 39.14 -3.25 22.68
C GLU A 455 38.30 -4.22 23.53
N LYS A 456 37.00 -4.31 23.27
CA LYS A 456 36.04 -5.13 24.02
C LYS A 456 35.77 -6.49 23.37
N GLY A 457 36.38 -6.77 22.23
CA GLY A 457 36.23 -8.04 21.52
C GLY A 457 35.74 -7.89 20.08
N LYS A 458 35.83 -8.96 19.29
CA LYS A 458 35.59 -8.96 17.86
C LYS A 458 34.12 -9.16 17.50
N THR A 459 33.41 -9.93 18.29
CA THR A 459 32.01 -10.31 18.08
C THR A 459 31.20 -10.00 19.34
N ILE A 460 29.88 -10.19 19.26
CA ILE A 460 28.97 -9.88 20.35
C ILE A 460 29.26 -10.66 21.63
N GLU A 461 29.79 -11.91 21.53
CA GLU A 461 30.05 -12.75 22.68
C GLU A 461 31.11 -12.14 23.62
N PRO A 462 32.36 -11.84 23.17
CA PRO A 462 33.33 -11.19 24.03
C PRO A 462 32.91 -9.80 24.49
N GLN A 463 32.15 -9.06 23.70
CA GLN A 463 31.65 -7.75 24.11
C GLN A 463 30.60 -7.86 25.23
N MET A 464 29.74 -8.90 25.19
CA MET A 464 28.80 -9.19 26.26
C MET A 464 29.52 -9.62 27.54
N ILE A 465 30.60 -10.41 27.43
CA ILE A 465 31.47 -10.82 28.55
C ILE A 465 32.15 -9.60 29.19
N GLU A 466 32.75 -8.72 28.37
CA GLU A 466 33.41 -7.52 28.88
C GLU A 466 32.42 -6.54 29.55
N ALA A 467 31.21 -6.41 29.00
CA ALA A 467 30.16 -5.60 29.63
C ALA A 467 29.77 -6.12 31.02
N ASN A 468 29.99 -7.42 31.28
CA ASN A 468 29.61 -8.10 32.52
C ASN A 468 30.81 -8.71 33.27
N LYS A 469 32.00 -8.16 33.11
CA LYS A 469 33.23 -8.71 33.72
C LYS A 469 33.17 -8.91 35.26
N ASP A 470 32.40 -8.06 35.93
CA ASP A 470 32.20 -8.14 37.38
C ASP A 470 31.04 -9.10 37.77
N ARG A 471 30.35 -9.70 36.78
CA ARG A 471 29.18 -10.58 36.97
C ARG A 471 29.23 -11.85 36.10
N LEU A 472 30.45 -12.34 35.79
CA LEU A 472 30.65 -13.47 34.86
C LEU A 472 29.98 -14.76 35.32
N GLU A 473 29.97 -15.06 36.64
CA GLU A 473 29.28 -16.24 37.16
C GLU A 473 27.77 -16.16 36.96
N MET A 474 27.20 -14.97 37.11
CA MET A 474 25.77 -14.73 36.84
C MET A 474 25.47 -14.90 35.35
N LEU A 475 26.25 -14.29 34.47
CA LEU A 475 26.12 -14.48 33.03
C LEU A 475 26.23 -15.97 32.67
N ALA A 476 27.24 -16.68 33.22
CA ALA A 476 27.40 -18.10 32.98
C ALA A 476 26.20 -18.93 33.46
N SER A 477 25.60 -18.59 34.61
CA SER A 477 24.44 -19.30 35.15
C SER A 477 23.19 -19.17 34.26
N ILE A 478 23.04 -18.07 33.56
CA ILE A 478 21.95 -17.82 32.65
C ILE A 478 22.17 -18.52 31.29
N VAL A 479 23.35 -18.31 30.69
CA VAL A 479 23.62 -18.77 29.33
C VAL A 479 23.99 -20.25 29.23
N LYS A 480 24.59 -20.84 30.25
CA LYS A 480 24.95 -22.27 30.30
C LYS A 480 23.79 -23.08 30.85
N ARG A 481 23.52 -24.23 30.23
CA ARG A 481 22.47 -25.16 30.70
C ARG A 481 22.85 -25.87 32.02
N HIS A 482 24.12 -26.10 32.23
CA HIS A 482 24.64 -26.78 33.39
C HIS A 482 25.95 -26.14 33.85
N GLY A 483 26.02 -25.73 35.10
CA GLY A 483 27.23 -25.16 35.74
C GLY A 483 27.30 -23.63 35.69
N ASN A 484 27.83 -23.05 36.74
CA ASN A 484 27.94 -21.61 36.95
C ASN A 484 29.39 -21.09 36.75
N SER A 485 30.33 -21.97 36.30
CA SER A 485 31.70 -21.55 36.09
C SER A 485 31.83 -20.63 34.88
N ALA A 486 32.51 -19.51 35.06
CA ALA A 486 32.91 -18.59 34.01
C ALA A 486 33.99 -19.14 33.06
N ASP A 487 34.62 -20.28 33.43
CA ASP A 487 35.65 -20.91 32.61
C ASP A 487 35.12 -21.24 31.20
N ASN A 488 35.90 -20.89 30.18
CA ASN A 488 35.57 -21.10 28.76
C ASN A 488 34.19 -20.51 28.31
N LEU A 489 33.74 -19.43 28.98
CA LEU A 489 32.43 -18.83 28.66
C LEU A 489 32.36 -18.33 27.23
N GLU A 490 33.39 -17.64 26.73
CA GLU A 490 33.48 -17.15 25.36
C GLU A 490 33.44 -18.30 24.34
N GLU A 491 34.20 -19.39 24.59
CA GLU A 491 34.19 -20.57 23.72
C GLU A 491 32.82 -21.23 23.71
N PHE A 492 32.15 -21.30 24.86
CA PHE A 492 30.78 -21.83 24.93
C PHE A 492 29.78 -20.98 24.15
N MET A 493 29.79 -19.66 24.35
CA MET A 493 28.89 -18.73 23.65
C MET A 493 29.11 -18.75 22.14
N THR A 494 30.37 -18.73 21.70
CA THR A 494 30.75 -18.81 20.29
C THR A 494 30.28 -20.10 19.62
N LYS A 495 30.35 -21.25 20.33
CA LYS A 495 29.86 -22.54 19.80
C LYS A 495 28.34 -22.69 19.80
N ASN A 496 27.66 -21.98 20.70
CA ASN A 496 26.21 -22.09 20.89
C ASN A 496 25.50 -20.74 20.64
N LYS A 497 25.88 -20.03 19.56
CA LYS A 497 25.51 -18.62 19.31
C LYS A 497 24.07 -18.26 19.66
N THR A 498 23.10 -18.76 18.90
CA THR A 498 21.67 -18.42 19.08
C THR A 498 21.12 -18.96 20.42
N GLU A 499 21.61 -20.12 20.87
CA GLU A 499 21.08 -20.76 22.08
C GLU A 499 21.34 -19.97 23.37
N TRP A 500 22.53 -19.38 23.52
CA TRP A 500 22.83 -18.60 24.72
C TRP A 500 22.02 -17.27 24.72
N ALA A 501 21.87 -16.65 23.57
CA ALA A 501 21.10 -15.42 23.43
C ALA A 501 19.60 -15.65 23.72
N LEU A 502 19.06 -16.77 23.24
CA LEU A 502 17.68 -17.18 23.53
C LEU A 502 17.47 -17.37 25.04
N ARG A 503 18.40 -18.07 25.71
CA ARG A 503 18.34 -18.25 27.18
C ARG A 503 18.41 -16.93 27.93
N LEU A 504 19.24 -15.99 27.46
CA LEU A 504 19.31 -14.66 28.04
C LEU A 504 17.96 -13.92 27.92
N LEU A 505 17.32 -14.02 26.77
CA LEU A 505 16.01 -13.41 26.51
C LEU A 505 14.90 -14.08 27.34
N GLU A 506 14.91 -15.41 27.47
CA GLU A 506 13.92 -16.20 28.22
C GLU A 506 14.13 -16.21 29.74
N ALA A 507 15.29 -15.80 30.23
CA ALA A 507 15.59 -15.80 31.65
C ALA A 507 14.65 -14.86 32.44
N ASP A 508 14.51 -15.19 33.75
CA ASP A 508 13.72 -14.36 34.66
C ASP A 508 14.23 -12.90 34.63
N ARG A 509 13.35 -11.97 34.46
CA ARG A 509 13.67 -10.52 34.38
C ARG A 509 14.46 -10.05 35.57
N SER A 510 14.09 -10.50 36.79
CA SER A 510 14.78 -10.12 38.04
C SER A 510 16.25 -10.51 38.06
N VAL A 511 16.64 -11.48 37.22
CA VAL A 511 18.02 -11.97 37.13
C VAL A 511 18.72 -11.44 35.88
N SER A 512 18.07 -11.52 34.71
CA SER A 512 18.69 -11.12 33.45
C SER A 512 18.85 -9.59 33.29
N GLU A 513 17.98 -8.80 33.92
CA GLU A 513 18.05 -7.33 33.88
C GLU A 513 19.15 -6.75 34.76
N ILE A 514 19.79 -7.56 35.61
CA ILE A 514 21.00 -7.16 36.37
C ILE A 514 22.24 -7.10 35.45
N LEU A 515 22.25 -7.86 34.35
CA LEU A 515 23.34 -7.86 33.37
C LEU A 515 23.32 -6.59 32.52
N ASP A 516 24.49 -6.17 32.04
CA ASP A 516 24.65 -4.99 31.23
C ASP A 516 24.78 -5.34 29.74
N ALA A 517 24.12 -4.57 28.89
CA ALA A 517 24.24 -4.72 27.44
C ALA A 517 25.48 -3.98 26.91
N PRO A 518 26.11 -4.47 25.83
CA PRO A 518 27.20 -3.76 25.17
C PRO A 518 26.84 -2.33 24.80
N SER A 519 27.77 -1.39 24.96
CA SER A 519 27.53 0.05 24.81
C SER A 519 27.00 0.45 23.41
N TYR A 520 27.45 -0.24 22.35
CA TYR A 520 27.01 0.07 21.00
C TYR A 520 25.52 -0.31 20.78
N ILE A 521 25.04 -1.35 21.47
CA ILE A 521 23.60 -1.73 21.48
C ILE A 521 22.78 -0.69 22.24
N LEU A 522 23.25 -0.24 23.42
CA LEU A 522 22.57 0.81 24.18
C LEU A 522 22.47 2.12 23.40
N ASN A 523 23.53 2.49 22.67
CA ASN A 523 23.52 3.67 21.81
C ASN A 523 22.48 3.53 20.69
N ALA A 524 22.32 2.34 20.13
CA ALA A 524 21.32 2.08 19.10
C ALA A 524 19.89 2.18 19.66
N ILE A 525 19.65 1.62 20.86
CA ILE A 525 18.35 1.73 21.55
C ILE A 525 17.99 3.20 21.78
N ASN A 526 18.92 3.98 22.31
CA ASN A 526 18.70 5.40 22.60
C ASN A 526 18.51 6.24 21.34
N PHE A 527 19.07 5.82 20.21
CA PHE A 527 18.87 6.50 18.93
C PHE A 527 17.51 6.16 18.30
N ILE A 528 17.12 4.88 18.28
CA ILE A 528 15.89 4.42 17.64
C ILE A 528 14.65 4.79 18.45
N ASP A 529 14.78 4.80 19.76
CA ASP A 529 13.76 5.16 20.74
C ASP A 529 14.37 6.06 21.82
N PRO A 530 14.53 7.37 21.56
CA PRO A 530 14.98 8.30 22.56
C PRO A 530 14.06 8.24 23.77
N ALA A 531 14.60 7.98 24.95
CA ALA A 531 13.83 8.09 26.18
C ALA A 531 13.18 9.48 26.15
N SER A 532 11.85 9.53 26.20
CA SER A 532 11.15 10.79 26.35
C SER A 532 11.77 11.48 27.57
N GLU A 533 12.37 12.65 27.39
CA GLU A 533 12.66 13.54 28.51
C GLU A 533 11.30 13.80 29.16
N SER A 534 10.94 12.91 30.08
CA SER A 534 9.70 12.97 30.80
C SER A 534 9.75 14.21 31.68
N ALA A 535 8.86 15.14 31.35
CA ALA A 535 8.08 15.89 32.34
C ALA A 535 8.75 16.10 33.72
N GLU A 536 9.89 16.81 33.74
CA GLU A 536 10.37 17.51 34.91
C GLU A 536 10.41 19.01 34.63
N ASN A 537 9.35 19.55 34.04
CA ASN A 537 9.07 20.98 34.01
C ASN A 537 7.58 21.19 33.73
N GLU A 538 6.75 20.85 34.71
CA GLU A 538 5.48 21.50 34.99
C GLU A 538 5.37 21.86 36.47
#